data_4b8c8dd99aaee5d4641dc7f9cf3a4f5b
#
_entry.id   4b8c8dd99aaee5d4641dc7f9cf3a4f5b
#
_cell.length_a   1.000
_cell.length_b   1.000
_cell.length_c   1.000
_cell.angle_alpha   90.00
_cell.angle_beta   90.00
_cell.angle_gamma   90.00
#
_symmetry.space_group_name_H-M   'P 1'
#
loop_
_entity.id
_entity.type
_entity.pdbx_description
1 polymer ?
#
loop_
_entity_poly.entity_id
_entity_poly.type
_entity_poly.pdbx_seq_one_letter_code
_entity_poly.pdbx_strand_id
1 'polypeptide(L)'
;MRWVSFFLICILFSGVVISSQDSSPPEQQEQRPTLGKEPEQRRPTLGTAPSLNGPLTATIMDARKLRRVRTVYIGMMDNQLNLRLAEDLNRHGPFRVVDNRNSADAILQGTCFDSLHLREVHSEVFLTGRDGKAIWQDIIHEPYHPPALAKAVDNTAEKIVLHLQESIGQAGRR
;
A
#
# COMPACT_ATOMS: atom_id res chain seq x y z
N MET A 1 25.08 -37.57 18.08
CA MET A 1 23.73 -38.18 18.11
C MET A 1 22.83 -37.27 17.32
N ARG A 2 22.70 -37.42 16.04
CA ARG A 2 21.93 -38.18 15.04
C ARG A 2 20.46 -38.25 15.43
N TRP A 3 19.62 -37.47 14.75
CA TRP A 3 18.29 -37.91 14.34
C TRP A 3 17.88 -37.10 13.10
N VAL A 4 17.91 -37.80 11.99
CA VAL A 4 17.37 -37.40 10.67
C VAL A 4 15.97 -38.02 10.62
N SER A 5 14.95 -37.25 10.32
CA SER A 5 13.63 -37.75 9.93
C SER A 5 13.23 -37.17 8.59
N PHE A 6 13.41 -38.03 7.59
CA PHE A 6 12.81 -37.87 6.26
C PHE A 6 11.31 -38.14 6.34
N PHE A 7 10.50 -37.21 5.92
CA PHE A 7 9.10 -37.48 5.54
C PHE A 7 8.96 -37.31 4.03
N LEU A 8 8.86 -38.46 3.39
CA LEU A 8 8.54 -38.65 1.98
C LEU A 8 7.02 -38.68 1.87
N ILE A 9 6.39 -37.67 1.26
CA ILE A 9 4.97 -37.71 0.94
C ILE A 9 4.81 -37.89 -0.58
N CYS A 10 4.40 -39.12 -0.95
CA CYS A 10 3.92 -39.46 -2.27
C CYS A 10 2.51 -38.88 -2.47
N ILE A 11 2.33 -37.98 -3.43
CA ILE A 11 1.00 -37.54 -3.89
C ILE A 11 0.69 -38.28 -5.19
N LEU A 12 -0.32 -39.16 -5.13
CA LEU A 12 -0.90 -39.88 -6.25
C LEU A 12 -1.78 -38.94 -7.08
N PHE A 13 -1.41 -38.76 -8.33
CA PHE A 13 -2.24 -38.10 -9.34
C PHE A 13 -3.36 -39.06 -9.78
N SER A 14 -4.60 -38.73 -9.48
CA SER A 14 -5.79 -39.34 -10.07
C SER A 14 -6.23 -38.51 -11.26
N GLY A 15 -6.14 -39.11 -12.45
CA GLY A 15 -6.62 -38.52 -13.70
C GLY A 15 -8.14 -38.48 -13.74
N VAL A 16 -8.71 -37.34 -14.11
CA VAL A 16 -10.10 -37.16 -14.47
C VAL A 16 -10.19 -37.03 -15.97
N VAL A 17 -10.85 -38.01 -16.60
CA VAL A 17 -11.23 -38.03 -18.00
C VAL A 17 -12.48 -37.15 -18.15
N ILE A 18 -12.40 -36.06 -18.92
CA ILE A 18 -13.55 -35.23 -19.26
C ILE A 18 -14.05 -35.65 -20.63
N SER A 19 -15.25 -36.20 -20.62
CA SER A 19 -16.06 -36.52 -21.83
C SER A 19 -16.51 -35.24 -22.51
N SER A 20 -16.20 -35.13 -23.79
CA SER A 20 -16.71 -34.10 -24.67
C SER A 20 -18.18 -34.40 -25.00
N GLN A 21 -19.10 -33.54 -24.60
CA GLN A 21 -20.45 -33.47 -25.12
C GLN A 21 -20.55 -32.37 -26.17
N ASP A 22 -20.75 -32.80 -27.36
CA ASP A 22 -21.14 -32.04 -28.54
C ASP A 22 -22.58 -31.50 -28.31
N SER A 23 -22.74 -30.19 -28.25
CA SER A 23 -24.05 -29.54 -28.20
C SER A 23 -24.05 -28.37 -29.18
N SER A 24 -24.80 -28.57 -30.27
CA SER A 24 -25.08 -27.59 -31.30
C SER A 24 -25.62 -26.27 -30.73
N PRO A 25 -25.26 -25.12 -31.31
CA PRO A 25 -25.72 -23.84 -30.81
C PRO A 25 -27.19 -23.57 -31.21
N PRO A 26 -28.00 -23.00 -30.30
CA PRO A 26 -29.27 -22.44 -30.67
C PRO A 26 -29.10 -21.12 -31.42
N GLU A 27 -29.84 -21.00 -32.49
CA GLU A 27 -30.08 -19.84 -33.35
C GLU A 27 -30.30 -18.58 -32.49
N GLN A 28 -29.36 -17.65 -32.49
CA GLN A 28 -29.53 -16.33 -31.86
C GLN A 28 -30.45 -15.49 -32.75
N GLN A 29 -31.65 -15.27 -32.29
CA GLN A 29 -32.54 -14.23 -32.77
C GLN A 29 -31.85 -12.89 -32.59
N GLU A 30 -31.60 -12.23 -33.70
CA GLU A 30 -31.08 -10.88 -33.83
C GLU A 30 -32.07 -9.89 -33.19
N GLN A 31 -31.88 -9.61 -31.87
CA GLN A 31 -32.58 -8.53 -31.20
C GLN A 31 -31.92 -7.20 -31.60
N ARG A 32 -32.59 -6.51 -32.52
CA ARG A 32 -32.34 -5.11 -32.86
C ARG A 32 -32.23 -4.30 -31.55
N PRO A 33 -31.13 -3.54 -31.32
CA PRO A 33 -31.06 -2.69 -30.16
C PRO A 33 -32.10 -1.56 -30.32
N THR A 34 -33.10 -1.58 -29.48
CA THR A 34 -33.98 -0.41 -29.28
C THR A 34 -33.10 0.66 -28.66
N LEU A 35 -33.11 1.83 -29.29
CA LEU A 35 -32.44 3.05 -28.82
C LEU A 35 -33.11 3.50 -27.51
N GLY A 36 -32.84 2.76 -26.41
CA GLY A 36 -33.25 3.11 -25.06
C GLY A 36 -32.35 4.25 -24.56
N LYS A 37 -32.95 5.26 -23.98
CA LYS A 37 -32.32 6.40 -23.32
C LYS A 37 -31.06 5.95 -22.59
N GLU A 38 -29.91 6.42 -23.07
CA GLU A 38 -28.62 6.32 -22.41
C GLU A 38 -28.79 6.76 -20.94
N PRO A 39 -28.47 5.92 -19.95
CA PRO A 39 -28.51 6.35 -18.56
C PRO A 39 -27.52 7.50 -18.44
N GLU A 40 -28.05 8.65 -18.01
CA GLU A 40 -27.29 9.88 -17.78
C GLU A 40 -26.07 9.51 -16.92
N GLN A 41 -24.95 9.26 -17.57
CA GLN A 41 -23.66 9.06 -16.92
C GLN A 41 -23.42 10.33 -16.12
N ARG A 42 -23.64 10.27 -14.80
CA ARG A 42 -23.20 11.32 -13.90
C ARG A 42 -21.73 11.56 -14.20
N ARG A 43 -21.46 12.67 -14.87
CA ARG A 43 -20.09 13.13 -15.08
C ARG A 43 -19.40 13.07 -13.74
N PRO A 44 -18.25 12.38 -13.64
CA PRO A 44 -17.50 12.41 -12.39
C PRO A 44 -17.28 13.89 -12.06
N THR A 45 -17.81 14.32 -10.94
CA THR A 45 -17.56 15.64 -10.39
C THR A 45 -16.04 15.75 -10.31
N LEU A 46 -15.46 16.73 -10.99
CA LEU A 46 -14.02 16.99 -10.89
C LEU A 46 -13.71 17.08 -9.41
N GLY A 47 -13.02 16.05 -8.90
CA GLY A 47 -12.56 16.03 -7.54
C GLY A 47 -11.72 17.25 -7.24
N THR A 48 -11.66 17.64 -6.00
CA THR A 48 -10.85 18.70 -5.43
C THR A 48 -9.57 18.91 -6.25
N ALA A 49 -9.30 20.17 -6.64
CA ALA A 49 -8.13 20.53 -7.42
C ALA A 49 -6.88 19.80 -6.89
N PRO A 50 -6.05 19.22 -7.79
CA PRO A 50 -4.84 18.53 -7.35
C PRO A 50 -4.02 19.49 -6.50
N SER A 51 -3.57 19.02 -5.34
CA SER A 51 -2.65 19.79 -4.51
C SER A 51 -1.38 20.07 -5.31
N LEU A 52 -0.73 21.20 -5.11
CA LEU A 52 0.53 21.58 -5.76
C LEU A 52 1.64 20.53 -5.60
N ASN A 53 1.49 19.58 -4.66
CA ASN A 53 2.42 18.52 -4.34
C ASN A 53 2.05 17.15 -4.93
N GLY A 54 1.13 17.10 -5.90
CA GLY A 54 0.63 15.88 -6.51
C GLY A 54 -0.60 15.29 -5.79
N PRO A 55 -1.15 14.18 -6.31
CA PRO A 55 -2.28 13.52 -5.66
C PRO A 55 -1.86 13.01 -4.28
N LEU A 56 -2.61 13.41 -3.24
CA LEU A 56 -2.45 12.82 -1.91
C LEU A 56 -2.81 11.33 -2.00
N THR A 57 -1.80 10.49 -1.90
CA THR A 57 -1.95 9.02 -1.88
C THR A 57 -2.25 8.52 -0.47
N ALA A 58 -2.05 9.39 0.53
CA ALA A 58 -2.27 9.06 1.92
C ALA A 58 -3.76 9.02 2.30
N THR A 59 -4.14 7.99 3.05
CA THR A 59 -5.49 7.79 3.56
C THR A 59 -5.51 7.82 5.09
N ILE A 60 -6.33 8.70 5.67
CA ILE A 60 -6.55 8.76 7.12
C ILE A 60 -7.71 7.84 7.48
N MET A 61 -7.44 6.73 8.19
CA MET A 61 -8.45 5.77 8.63
C MET A 61 -9.06 6.16 9.99
N ASP A 62 -8.25 6.71 10.91
CA ASP A 62 -8.71 7.19 12.21
C ASP A 62 -8.02 8.51 12.59
N ALA A 63 -8.69 9.62 12.28
CA ALA A 63 -8.19 10.96 12.54
C ALA A 63 -7.97 11.25 14.04
N ARG A 64 -8.82 10.67 14.94
CA ARG A 64 -8.69 10.90 16.38
C ARG A 64 -7.47 10.20 16.94
N LYS A 65 -7.21 8.97 16.51
CA LYS A 65 -6.03 8.23 16.92
C LYS A 65 -4.77 8.86 16.34
N LEU A 66 -4.77 9.24 15.06
CA LEU A 66 -3.63 9.86 14.39
C LEU A 66 -3.12 11.10 15.17
N ARG A 67 -4.02 11.96 15.64
CA ARG A 67 -3.66 13.14 16.44
C ARG A 67 -3.11 12.83 17.83
N ARG A 68 -3.35 11.63 18.35
CA ARG A 68 -2.89 11.21 19.68
C ARG A 68 -1.54 10.53 19.66
N VAL A 69 -1.09 10.06 18.50
CA VAL A 69 0.22 9.44 18.34
C VAL A 69 1.30 10.47 18.66
N ARG A 70 2.23 10.10 19.53
CA ARG A 70 3.42 10.89 19.88
C ARG A 70 4.71 10.12 19.60
N THR A 71 4.68 8.81 19.81
CA THR A 71 5.82 7.94 19.65
C THR A 71 5.53 6.86 18.63
N VAL A 72 6.50 6.57 17.77
CA VAL A 72 6.38 5.59 16.71
C VAL A 72 7.58 4.64 16.75
N TYR A 73 7.29 3.34 16.69
CA TYR A 73 8.28 2.32 16.38
C TYR A 73 8.25 2.05 14.88
N ILE A 74 9.41 1.96 14.24
CA ILE A 74 9.53 1.66 12.82
C ILE A 74 9.92 0.19 12.66
N GLY A 75 9.05 -0.58 12.00
CA GLY A 75 9.32 -1.97 11.65
C GLY A 75 10.35 -2.10 10.54
N MET A 76 10.90 -3.30 10.36
CA MET A 76 11.79 -3.59 9.21
C MET A 76 11.04 -3.41 7.90
N MET A 77 11.69 -2.78 6.92
CA MET A 77 11.19 -2.56 5.56
C MET A 77 12.28 -2.86 4.55
N ASP A 78 11.88 -3.23 3.33
CA ASP A 78 12.82 -3.51 2.25
C ASP A 78 13.58 -2.25 1.81
N ASN A 79 14.68 -2.43 1.11
CA ASN A 79 15.55 -1.37 0.58
C ASN A 79 16.01 -0.35 1.64
N GLN A 80 16.04 -0.74 2.93
CA GLN A 80 16.42 0.11 4.06
C GLN A 80 15.53 1.36 4.23
N LEU A 81 14.28 1.32 3.71
CA LEU A 81 13.34 2.43 3.86
C LEU A 81 13.09 2.77 5.34
N ASN A 82 13.07 1.77 6.23
CA ASN A 82 12.95 1.97 7.68
C ASN A 82 14.05 2.86 8.27
N LEU A 83 15.29 2.77 7.78
CA LEU A 83 16.40 3.59 8.26
C LEU A 83 16.25 5.05 7.80
N ARG A 84 15.84 5.26 6.53
CA ARG A 84 15.60 6.59 5.98
C ARG A 84 14.42 7.27 6.67
N LEU A 85 13.33 6.53 6.89
CA LEU A 85 12.18 7.03 7.65
C LEU A 85 12.53 7.39 9.08
N ALA A 86 13.38 6.59 9.76
CA ALA A 86 13.83 6.90 11.11
C ALA A 86 14.63 8.20 11.14
N GLU A 87 15.53 8.40 10.17
CA GLU A 87 16.34 9.61 10.06
C GLU A 87 15.46 10.84 9.78
N ASP A 88 14.56 10.77 8.81
CA ASP A 88 13.71 11.89 8.41
C ASP A 88 12.65 12.24 9.47
N LEU A 89 12.05 11.22 10.12
CA LEU A 89 11.13 11.44 11.23
C LEU A 89 11.82 12.08 12.44
N ASN A 90 13.07 11.70 12.76
CA ASN A 90 13.84 12.32 13.84
C ASN A 90 14.26 13.75 13.50
N ARG A 91 14.49 14.07 12.23
CA ARG A 91 14.94 15.39 11.78
C ARG A 91 13.78 16.38 11.63
N HIS A 92 12.69 15.97 11.03
CA HIS A 92 11.59 16.85 10.64
C HIS A 92 10.20 16.27 10.91
N GLY A 93 10.11 15.04 11.44
CA GLY A 93 8.84 14.31 11.54
C GLY A 93 7.93 14.82 12.66
N PRO A 94 6.64 14.46 12.59
CA PRO A 94 5.66 14.82 13.61
C PRO A 94 5.69 13.90 14.85
N PHE A 95 6.46 12.81 14.80
CA PHE A 95 6.52 11.77 15.81
C PHE A 95 7.95 11.58 16.31
N ARG A 96 8.09 11.22 17.59
CA ARG A 96 9.36 10.73 18.14
C ARG A 96 9.53 9.25 17.82
N VAL A 97 10.65 8.88 17.20
CA VAL A 97 11.00 7.48 16.96
C VAL A 97 11.51 6.84 18.25
N VAL A 98 11.07 5.62 18.53
CA VAL A 98 11.48 4.82 19.68
C VAL A 98 11.93 3.44 19.25
N ASP A 99 12.95 2.87 19.92
CA ASP A 99 13.53 1.58 19.58
C ASP A 99 12.72 0.39 20.11
N ASN A 100 11.89 0.63 21.12
CA ASN A 100 11.08 -0.42 21.73
C ASN A 100 9.63 -0.35 21.24
N ARG A 101 9.20 -1.40 20.53
CA ARG A 101 7.83 -1.55 20.01
C ARG A 101 6.76 -1.39 21.09
N ASN A 102 7.02 -1.88 22.30
CA ASN A 102 6.05 -1.85 23.40
C ASN A 102 5.87 -0.45 23.99
N SER A 103 6.85 0.44 23.82
CA SER A 103 6.79 1.83 24.30
C SER A 103 6.19 2.80 23.28
N ALA A 104 5.98 2.35 22.05
CA ALA A 104 5.43 3.17 20.98
C ALA A 104 3.89 3.28 21.10
N ASP A 105 3.34 4.42 20.70
CA ASP A 105 1.89 4.62 20.56
C ASP A 105 1.36 3.96 19.28
N ALA A 106 2.19 3.94 18.25
CA ALA A 106 1.88 3.31 16.97
C ALA A 106 3.13 2.69 16.34
N ILE A 107 2.89 1.81 15.38
CA ILE A 107 3.91 1.11 14.62
C ILE A 107 3.80 1.54 13.17
N LEU A 108 4.88 2.05 12.60
CA LEU A 108 5.03 2.32 11.17
C LEU A 108 5.68 1.10 10.52
N GLN A 109 5.00 0.48 9.59
CA GLN A 109 5.48 -0.71 8.89
C GLN A 109 4.97 -0.73 7.46
N GLY A 110 5.64 -1.48 6.58
CA GLY A 110 5.23 -1.54 5.19
C GLY A 110 6.21 -2.30 4.34
N THR A 111 6.07 -2.12 3.03
CA THR A 111 6.92 -2.70 1.99
C THR A 111 7.56 -1.59 1.17
N CYS A 112 8.72 -1.87 0.61
CA CYS A 112 9.40 -0.98 -0.33
C CYS A 112 10.16 -1.84 -1.32
N PHE A 113 9.59 -2.08 -2.48
CA PHE A 113 10.23 -2.91 -3.48
C PHE A 113 10.55 -2.12 -4.75
N ASP A 114 11.66 -2.52 -5.36
CA ASP A 114 12.12 -2.01 -6.64
C ASP A 114 11.46 -2.79 -7.78
N SER A 115 10.79 -2.09 -8.67
CA SER A 115 10.31 -2.62 -9.93
C SER A 115 11.23 -2.19 -11.07
N LEU A 116 12.25 -3.00 -11.36
CA LEU A 116 13.19 -2.75 -12.45
C LEU A 116 12.50 -2.57 -13.81
N HIS A 117 11.40 -3.29 -14.03
CA HIS A 117 10.64 -3.21 -15.27
C HIS A 117 9.92 -1.87 -15.42
N LEU A 118 9.32 -1.37 -14.37
CA LEU A 118 8.63 -0.09 -14.35
C LEU A 118 9.58 1.08 -14.07
N ARG A 119 10.82 0.80 -13.64
CA ARG A 119 11.80 1.79 -13.20
C ARG A 119 11.24 2.71 -12.11
N GLU A 120 10.60 2.09 -11.13
CA GLU A 120 10.02 2.79 -9.99
C GLU A 120 10.20 2.00 -8.70
N VAL A 121 10.26 2.74 -7.60
CA VAL A 121 10.12 2.19 -6.25
C VAL A 121 8.65 2.25 -5.88
N HIS A 122 8.09 1.12 -5.53
CA HIS A 122 6.73 1.02 -5.00
C HIS A 122 6.80 0.79 -3.49
N SER A 123 6.13 1.66 -2.75
CA SER A 123 6.08 1.57 -1.30
C SER A 123 4.66 1.67 -0.80
N GLU A 124 4.29 0.76 0.09
CA GLU A 124 3.01 0.79 0.81
C GLU A 124 3.31 0.76 2.31
N VAL A 125 2.92 1.81 3.01
CA VAL A 125 3.26 2.03 4.41
C VAL A 125 2.01 2.25 5.24
N PHE A 126 1.95 1.60 6.41
CA PHE A 126 0.84 1.66 7.35
C PHE A 126 1.31 2.15 8.71
N LEU A 127 0.56 3.08 9.30
CA LEU A 127 0.65 3.41 10.70
C LEU A 127 -0.44 2.65 11.46
N THR A 128 -0.04 1.74 12.35
CA THR A 128 -0.93 0.83 13.06
C THR A 128 -0.90 1.14 14.54
N GLY A 129 -2.06 1.28 15.18
CA GLY A 129 -2.16 1.50 16.61
C GLY A 129 -1.82 0.26 17.44
N ARG A 130 -1.74 0.43 18.78
CA ARG A 130 -1.50 -0.68 19.72
C ARG A 130 -2.58 -1.77 19.66
N ASP A 131 -3.77 -1.43 19.21
CA ASP A 131 -4.89 -2.34 19.01
C ASP A 131 -4.84 -3.12 17.68
N GLY A 132 -3.75 -2.99 16.93
CA GLY A 132 -3.54 -3.65 15.64
C GLY A 132 -4.33 -3.06 14.48
N LYS A 133 -5.10 -1.97 14.70
CA LYS A 133 -5.88 -1.33 13.64
C LYS A 133 -5.05 -0.28 12.92
N ALA A 134 -5.17 -0.24 11.59
CA ALA A 134 -4.54 0.79 10.80
C ALA A 134 -5.19 2.17 11.11
N ILE A 135 -4.34 3.16 11.32
CA ILE A 135 -4.71 4.55 11.62
C ILE A 135 -4.57 5.40 10.37
N TRP A 136 -3.53 5.09 9.58
CA TRP A 136 -3.16 5.82 8.39
C TRP A 136 -2.40 4.89 7.44
N GLN A 137 -2.50 5.17 6.15
CA GLN A 137 -1.86 4.43 5.07
C GLN A 137 -1.39 5.39 4.00
N ASP A 138 -0.27 5.05 3.35
CA ASP A 138 0.20 5.76 2.16
C ASP A 138 0.75 4.77 1.13
N ILE A 139 0.55 5.08 -0.15
CA ILE A 139 1.06 4.32 -1.27
C ILE A 139 1.82 5.28 -2.17
N ILE A 140 3.12 5.05 -2.34
CA ILE A 140 3.99 5.91 -3.13
C ILE A 140 4.63 5.13 -4.26
N HIS A 141 4.61 5.73 -5.44
CA HIS A 141 5.35 5.31 -6.61
C HIS A 141 6.39 6.37 -6.92
N GLU A 142 7.67 6.02 -6.77
CA GLU A 142 8.78 6.93 -7.05
C GLU A 142 9.56 6.46 -8.26
N PRO A 143 9.47 7.17 -9.40
CA PRO A 143 10.23 6.81 -10.58
C PRO A 143 11.72 7.09 -10.39
N TYR A 144 12.57 6.24 -10.97
CA TYR A 144 14.01 6.45 -10.95
C TYR A 144 14.69 5.93 -12.22
N HIS A 145 15.92 6.40 -12.45
CA HIS A 145 16.79 5.87 -13.48
C HIS A 145 17.97 5.16 -12.81
N PRO A 146 18.23 3.87 -13.16
CA PRO A 146 19.40 3.18 -12.63
C PRO A 146 20.71 3.96 -12.90
N PRO A 147 21.62 4.05 -11.91
CA PRO A 147 21.69 3.33 -10.64
C PRO A 147 21.06 4.09 -9.42
N ALA A 148 20.18 5.05 -9.64
CA ALA A 148 19.70 5.98 -8.61
C ALA A 148 18.65 5.42 -7.64
N LEU A 149 18.60 4.09 -7.41
CA LEU A 149 17.66 3.46 -6.49
C LEU A 149 17.70 4.06 -5.07
N ALA A 150 18.89 4.24 -4.50
CA ALA A 150 19.03 4.79 -3.15
C ALA A 150 18.39 6.17 -3.03
N LYS A 151 18.56 7.04 -4.04
CA LYS A 151 17.93 8.35 -4.08
C LYS A 151 16.41 8.27 -4.17
N ALA A 152 15.87 7.30 -4.92
CA ALA A 152 14.43 7.10 -5.00
C ALA A 152 13.84 6.65 -3.64
N VAL A 153 14.56 5.80 -2.91
CA VAL A 153 14.18 5.40 -1.55
C VAL A 153 14.22 6.60 -0.58
N ASP A 154 15.24 7.46 -0.69
CA ASP A 154 15.34 8.69 0.11
C ASP A 154 14.14 9.62 -0.19
N ASN A 155 13.85 9.89 -1.47
CA ASN A 155 12.69 10.68 -1.88
C ASN A 155 11.36 10.07 -1.38
N THR A 156 11.25 8.75 -1.40
CA THR A 156 10.07 8.03 -0.88
C THR A 156 9.89 8.28 0.62
N ALA A 157 10.97 8.19 1.41
CA ALA A 157 10.93 8.46 2.83
C ALA A 157 10.49 9.91 3.14
N GLU A 158 11.08 10.88 2.44
CA GLU A 158 10.72 12.29 2.56
C GLU A 158 9.23 12.53 2.26
N LYS A 159 8.70 11.95 1.17
CA LYS A 159 7.28 12.04 0.81
C LYS A 159 6.37 11.45 1.87
N ILE A 160 6.71 10.27 2.42
CA ILE A 160 5.94 9.64 3.51
C ILE A 160 5.85 10.57 4.71
N VAL A 161 6.98 11.18 5.12
CA VAL A 161 7.01 12.11 6.26
C VAL A 161 6.18 13.36 6.00
N LEU A 162 6.26 13.93 4.79
CA LEU A 162 5.46 15.07 4.38
C LEU A 162 3.96 14.74 4.41
N HIS A 163 3.55 13.61 3.84
CA HIS A 163 2.15 13.16 3.82
C HIS A 163 1.61 12.90 5.23
N LEU A 164 2.45 12.38 6.14
CA LEU A 164 2.09 12.24 7.56
C LEU A 164 1.82 13.59 8.21
N GLN A 165 2.68 14.59 7.99
CA GLN A 165 2.51 15.95 8.52
C GLN A 165 1.22 16.59 8.00
N GLU A 166 0.97 16.51 6.70
CA GLU A 166 -0.25 17.02 6.06
C GLU A 166 -1.51 16.33 6.60
N SER A 167 -1.45 15.00 6.75
CA SER A 167 -2.56 14.19 7.28
C SER A 167 -2.91 14.58 8.71
N ILE A 168 -1.91 14.84 9.56
CA ILE A 168 -2.12 15.32 10.93
C ILE A 168 -2.75 16.73 10.92
N GLY A 169 -2.26 17.61 10.05
CA GLY A 169 -2.81 18.93 9.86
C GLY A 169 -4.28 18.89 9.39
N GLN A 170 -4.63 17.97 8.50
CA GLN A 170 -6.01 17.76 8.06
C GLN A 170 -6.89 17.16 9.17
N ALA A 171 -6.37 16.18 9.92
CA ALA A 171 -7.08 15.60 11.05
C ALA A 171 -7.39 16.61 12.15
N GLY A 172 -6.57 17.66 12.28
CA GLY A 172 -6.78 18.74 13.25
C GLY A 172 -7.89 19.72 12.88
N ARG A 173 -8.24 19.80 11.59
CA ARG A 173 -9.27 20.74 11.08
C ARG A 173 -10.70 20.18 11.08
N ARG A 174 -10.85 18.90 11.33
CA ARG A 174 -12.13 18.19 11.45
C ARG A 174 -12.52 18.04 12.93
#